data_017081c51e45bf7c8f93ec9c2112bfba
#
_entry.id   017081c51e45bf7c8f93ec9c2112bfba
#
_cell.length_a   1.000
_cell.length_b   1.000
_cell.length_c   1.000
_cell.angle_alpha   90.00
_cell.angle_beta   90.00
_cell.angle_gamma   90.00
#
_symmetry.space_group_name_H-M   'P 1'
#
loop_
_entity.id
_entity.type
_entity.pdbx_description
1 polymer ?
#
loop_
_entity_poly.entity_id
_entity_poly.type
_entity_poly.pdbx_seq_one_letter_code
_entity_poly.pdbx_strand_id
1 'polypeptide(L)'
;MGAPYPVRVRGDGDGWVFSEGGGRYWGRHGAAGLLLRAPQSDGSAAVLLQHRAPWSHQGGTWGLPGGARDSHETPEQAAVREAHEEAGLSVEQLTVRTTVVTAEVVGSGGASWTYTTVIADAPALLHTVPNRESAELRWVAEEDVDSLPLHPGFAASWDRLRTVTAAFPLLVSD
;
A
#
# COMPACT_ATOMS: atom_id res chain seq x y z
N MET A 1 -25.92 3.77 -23.41
CA MET A 1 -25.27 4.92 -22.76
C MET A 1 -24.61 4.40 -21.50
N GLY A 2 -23.28 4.32 -21.48
CA GLY A 2 -22.52 3.95 -20.29
C GLY A 2 -22.69 5.03 -19.24
N ALA A 3 -22.91 4.62 -17.98
CA ALA A 3 -22.88 5.55 -16.86
C ALA A 3 -21.54 6.31 -16.88
N PRO A 4 -21.53 7.63 -16.66
CA PRO A 4 -20.27 8.35 -16.58
C PRO A 4 -19.45 7.75 -15.46
N TYR A 5 -18.22 7.34 -15.78
CA TYR A 5 -17.28 6.93 -14.74
C TYR A 5 -17.21 8.04 -13.69
N PRO A 6 -17.26 7.70 -12.39
CA PRO A 6 -17.12 8.73 -11.39
C PRO A 6 -15.82 9.46 -11.66
N VAL A 7 -15.92 10.73 -11.91
CA VAL A 7 -14.74 11.60 -12.01
C VAL A 7 -14.04 11.47 -10.66
N ARG A 8 -12.85 10.86 -10.67
CA ARG A 8 -12.03 10.80 -9.46
C ARG A 8 -11.83 12.24 -9.01
N VAL A 9 -12.44 12.60 -7.89
CA VAL A 9 -12.13 13.88 -7.26
C VAL A 9 -10.67 13.76 -6.83
N ARG A 10 -9.79 14.42 -7.56
CA ARG A 10 -8.38 14.46 -7.20
C ARG A 10 -8.27 15.13 -5.84
N GLY A 11 -7.70 14.42 -4.87
CA GLY A 11 -7.34 15.01 -3.60
C GLY A 11 -6.19 16.02 -3.77
N ASP A 12 -5.99 16.87 -2.79
CA ASP A 12 -4.93 17.88 -2.81
C ASP A 12 -3.52 17.30 -2.71
N GLY A 13 -3.39 16.01 -2.39
CA GLY A 13 -2.12 15.28 -2.34
C GLY A 13 -1.58 14.86 -3.70
N ASP A 14 -2.40 14.86 -4.74
CA ASP A 14 -1.99 14.42 -6.08
C ASP A 14 -1.01 15.42 -6.69
N GLY A 15 0.23 15.02 -6.85
CA GLY A 15 1.31 15.83 -7.42
C GLY A 15 2.68 15.23 -7.16
N TRP A 16 3.68 15.76 -7.86
CA TRP A 16 5.05 15.31 -7.77
C TRP A 16 5.85 16.13 -6.76
N VAL A 17 6.70 15.45 -5.99
CA VAL A 17 7.79 16.04 -5.21
C VAL A 17 9.10 15.67 -5.91
N PHE A 18 9.96 16.66 -6.13
CA PHE A 18 11.26 16.47 -6.75
C PHE A 18 12.34 16.47 -5.68
N SER A 19 13.21 15.45 -5.68
CA SER A 19 14.34 15.39 -4.77
C SER A 19 15.51 16.21 -5.29
N GLU A 20 16.40 16.62 -4.39
CA GLU A 20 17.65 17.29 -4.75
C GLU A 20 18.55 16.44 -5.64
N GLY A 21 18.46 15.11 -5.55
CA GLY A 21 19.16 14.14 -6.40
C GLY A 21 18.55 13.90 -7.78
N GLY A 22 17.47 14.62 -8.16
CA GLY A 22 16.81 14.52 -9.46
C GLY A 22 15.71 13.46 -9.56
N GLY A 23 15.43 12.73 -8.49
CA GLY A 23 14.30 11.80 -8.42
C GLY A 23 12.96 12.53 -8.28
N ARG A 24 11.88 11.86 -8.67
CA ARG A 24 10.52 12.36 -8.46
C ARG A 24 9.68 11.33 -7.72
N TYR A 25 8.83 11.84 -6.83
CA TYR A 25 8.00 11.02 -5.96
C TYR A 25 6.57 11.54 -5.98
N TRP A 26 5.62 10.61 -6.09
CA TRP A 26 4.21 10.96 -6.14
C TRP A 26 3.64 11.18 -4.74
N GLY A 27 2.98 12.30 -4.56
CA GLY A 27 2.29 12.69 -3.33
C GLY A 27 2.87 13.96 -2.74
N ARG A 28 2.17 15.09 -2.87
CA ARG A 28 2.63 16.39 -2.34
C ARG A 28 2.84 16.37 -0.84
N HIS A 29 2.01 15.61 -0.12
CA HIS A 29 2.04 15.50 1.34
C HIS A 29 2.57 14.15 1.79
N GLY A 30 3.31 13.44 0.91
CA GLY A 30 3.75 12.08 1.12
C GLY A 30 2.79 11.05 0.54
N ALA A 31 3.11 9.79 0.73
CA ALA A 31 2.31 8.67 0.28
C ALA A 31 2.22 7.62 1.37
N ALA A 32 1.24 6.73 1.26
CA ALA A 32 1.06 5.64 2.20
C ALA A 32 0.54 4.39 1.49
N GLY A 33 0.94 3.23 1.97
CA GLY A 33 0.47 1.94 1.49
C GLY A 33 0.08 1.01 2.62
N LEU A 34 -0.77 0.06 2.32
CA LEU A 34 -1.30 -0.89 3.30
C LEU A 34 -0.61 -2.26 3.15
N LEU A 35 0.12 -2.66 4.18
CA LEU A 35 0.57 -4.03 4.35
C LEU A 35 -0.50 -4.78 5.14
N LEU A 36 -1.43 -5.40 4.42
CA LEU A 36 -2.54 -6.14 4.99
C LEU A 36 -2.16 -7.60 5.11
N ARG A 37 -2.30 -8.15 6.33
CA ARG A 37 -2.06 -9.56 6.63
C ARG A 37 -3.35 -10.25 6.97
N ALA A 38 -3.43 -11.54 6.66
CA ALA A 38 -4.51 -12.41 7.11
C ALA A 38 -4.00 -13.84 7.34
N PRO A 39 -4.67 -14.61 8.21
CA PRO A 39 -4.27 -15.99 8.46
C PRO A 39 -4.65 -16.91 7.30
N GLN A 40 -3.72 -17.79 6.93
CA GLN A 40 -3.98 -18.93 6.07
C GLN A 40 -4.53 -20.11 6.91
N SER A 41 -4.94 -21.18 6.24
CA SER A 41 -5.50 -22.35 6.91
C SER A 41 -4.53 -23.03 7.91
N ASP A 42 -3.23 -22.90 7.68
CA ASP A 42 -2.19 -23.42 8.58
C ASP A 42 -1.80 -22.42 9.69
N GLY A 43 -2.45 -21.27 9.76
CA GLY A 43 -2.17 -20.21 10.73
C GLY A 43 -1.04 -19.26 10.35
N SER A 44 -0.30 -19.54 9.28
CA SER A 44 0.73 -18.62 8.77
C SER A 44 0.10 -17.37 8.12
N ALA A 45 0.87 -16.30 8.03
CA ALA A 45 0.40 -15.06 7.45
C ALA A 45 0.49 -15.08 5.93
N ALA A 46 -0.55 -14.57 5.28
CA ALA A 46 -0.52 -14.12 3.90
C ALA A 46 -0.58 -12.59 3.86
N VAL A 47 -0.02 -12.00 2.81
CA VAL A 47 0.01 -10.57 2.56
C VAL A 47 -0.72 -10.26 1.26
N LEU A 48 -1.55 -9.23 1.27
CA LEU A 48 -2.22 -8.78 0.06
C LEU A 48 -1.27 -7.93 -0.79
N LEU A 49 -1.00 -8.39 -2.01
CA LEU A 49 -0.18 -7.67 -2.98
C LEU A 49 -0.99 -7.25 -4.19
N GLN A 50 -0.63 -6.09 -4.72
CA GLN A 50 -1.16 -5.53 -5.96
C GLN A 50 -0.16 -5.75 -7.08
N HIS A 51 -0.59 -6.43 -8.14
CA HIS A 51 0.13 -6.47 -9.41
C HIS A 51 -0.19 -5.20 -10.17
N ARG A 52 0.79 -4.32 -10.30
CA ARG A 52 0.60 -3.00 -10.90
C ARG A 52 0.32 -3.15 -12.39
N ALA A 53 -0.68 -2.41 -12.89
CA ALA A 53 -1.05 -2.44 -14.29
C ALA A 53 0.15 -2.08 -15.19
N PRO A 54 0.31 -2.72 -16.37
CA PRO A 54 1.50 -2.53 -17.23
C PRO A 54 1.73 -1.08 -17.67
N TRP A 55 0.67 -0.29 -17.77
CA TRP A 55 0.72 1.13 -18.19
C TRP A 55 1.06 2.08 -17.05
N SER A 56 1.09 1.60 -15.80
CA SER A 56 1.39 2.44 -14.63
C SER A 56 2.89 2.56 -14.39
N HIS A 57 3.28 3.50 -13.51
CA HIS A 57 4.65 3.61 -13.04
C HIS A 57 5.09 2.30 -12.35
N GLN A 58 6.25 1.76 -12.73
CA GLN A 58 6.72 0.44 -12.30
C GLN A 58 5.71 -0.68 -12.63
N GLY A 59 5.04 -0.56 -13.77
CA GLY A 59 4.07 -1.55 -14.24
C GLY A 59 4.65 -2.95 -14.34
N GLY A 60 3.82 -3.95 -14.04
CA GLY A 60 4.24 -5.35 -14.02
C GLY A 60 4.95 -5.78 -12.73
N THR A 61 5.22 -4.88 -11.80
CA THR A 61 5.77 -5.23 -10.49
C THR A 61 4.65 -5.41 -9.45
N TRP A 62 4.99 -6.10 -8.37
CA TRP A 62 4.11 -6.33 -7.23
C TRP A 62 4.45 -5.37 -6.09
N GLY A 63 3.44 -4.76 -5.52
CA GLY A 63 3.61 -3.84 -4.41
C GLY A 63 2.39 -3.83 -3.50
N LEU A 64 2.38 -2.87 -2.59
CA LEU A 64 1.26 -2.66 -1.68
C LEU A 64 0.20 -1.78 -2.34
N PRO A 65 -1.10 -2.01 -2.07
CA PRO A 65 -2.12 -1.00 -2.36
C PRO A 65 -1.78 0.29 -1.62
N GLY A 66 -1.85 1.42 -2.30
CA GLY A 66 -1.50 2.70 -1.70
C GLY A 66 -1.49 3.83 -2.72
N GLY A 67 -1.20 5.03 -2.24
CA GLY A 67 -1.17 6.23 -3.06
C GLY A 67 -0.85 7.48 -2.26
N ALA A 68 -1.09 8.64 -2.89
CA ALA A 68 -0.84 9.94 -2.30
C ALA A 68 -1.73 10.19 -1.08
N ARG A 69 -1.14 10.74 -0.03
CA ARG A 69 -1.85 11.25 1.13
C ARG A 69 -2.36 12.66 0.86
N ASP A 70 -3.62 12.92 1.14
CA ASP A 70 -4.17 14.27 1.14
C ASP A 70 -3.81 15.01 2.43
N SER A 71 -3.79 16.34 2.40
CA SER A 71 -3.31 17.17 3.51
C SER A 71 -4.08 16.97 4.82
N HIS A 72 -5.37 16.63 4.72
CA HIS A 72 -6.24 16.41 5.89
C HIS A 72 -6.20 14.98 6.44
N GLU A 73 -5.51 14.07 5.73
CA GLU A 73 -5.44 12.66 6.12
C GLU A 73 -4.19 12.36 6.95
N THR A 74 -4.31 11.43 7.89
CA THR A 74 -3.14 10.72 8.43
C THR A 74 -2.66 9.69 7.41
N PRO A 75 -1.41 9.20 7.50
CA PRO A 75 -0.96 8.09 6.65
C PRO A 75 -1.84 6.85 6.74
N GLU A 76 -2.36 6.54 7.93
CA GLU A 76 -3.29 5.42 8.16
C GLU A 76 -4.59 5.60 7.39
N GLN A 77 -5.17 6.79 7.43
CA GLN A 77 -6.39 7.10 6.70
C GLN A 77 -6.16 7.00 5.19
N ALA A 78 -5.03 7.51 4.69
CA ALA A 78 -4.70 7.45 3.27
C ALA A 78 -4.52 6.00 2.79
N ALA A 79 -3.78 5.18 3.53
CA ALA A 79 -3.54 3.78 3.18
C ALA A 79 -4.85 2.97 3.15
N VAL A 80 -5.71 3.16 4.12
CA VAL A 80 -7.01 2.48 4.20
C VAL A 80 -7.94 2.94 3.08
N ARG A 81 -8.00 4.23 2.79
CA ARG A 81 -8.80 4.77 1.69
C ARG A 81 -8.34 4.21 0.34
N GLU A 82 -7.04 4.21 0.08
CA GLU A 82 -6.48 3.67 -1.16
C GLU A 82 -6.76 2.16 -1.30
N ALA A 83 -6.65 1.40 -0.22
CA ALA A 83 -6.98 -0.02 -0.22
C ALA A 83 -8.46 -0.26 -0.52
N HIS A 84 -9.36 0.57 -0.01
CA HIS A 84 -10.77 0.52 -0.35
C HIS A 84 -10.99 0.81 -1.84
N GLU A 85 -10.36 1.85 -2.38
CA GLU A 85 -10.49 2.23 -3.79
C GLU A 85 -9.87 1.20 -4.74
N GLU A 86 -8.68 0.70 -4.44
CA GLU A 86 -7.91 -0.17 -5.33
C GLU A 86 -8.26 -1.66 -5.20
N ALA A 87 -8.72 -2.09 -4.04
CA ALA A 87 -8.96 -3.50 -3.74
C ALA A 87 -10.40 -3.82 -3.31
N GLY A 88 -11.26 -2.83 -3.17
CA GLY A 88 -12.65 -3.02 -2.75
C GLY A 88 -12.81 -3.51 -1.31
N LEU A 89 -11.81 -3.29 -0.46
CA LEU A 89 -11.84 -3.75 0.93
C LEU A 89 -12.74 -2.88 1.79
N SER A 90 -13.50 -3.51 2.69
CA SER A 90 -14.31 -2.83 3.69
C SER A 90 -13.43 -2.41 4.88
N VAL A 91 -13.48 -1.13 5.22
CA VAL A 91 -12.66 -0.54 6.30
C VAL A 91 -12.92 -1.21 7.65
N GLU A 92 -14.17 -1.62 7.93
CA GLU A 92 -14.54 -2.25 9.20
C GLU A 92 -13.89 -3.61 9.42
N GLN A 93 -13.42 -4.25 8.36
CA GLN A 93 -12.75 -5.56 8.45
C GLN A 93 -11.24 -5.44 8.71
N LEU A 94 -10.70 -4.22 8.70
CA LEU A 94 -9.28 -3.96 8.85
C LEU A 94 -8.96 -3.46 10.26
N THR A 95 -7.94 -4.05 10.88
CA THR A 95 -7.41 -3.60 12.17
C THR A 95 -6.00 -3.10 11.99
N VAL A 96 -5.79 -1.79 12.10
CA VAL A 96 -4.45 -1.20 12.02
C VAL A 96 -3.65 -1.60 13.27
N ARG A 97 -2.43 -2.09 13.05
CA ARG A 97 -1.54 -2.55 14.14
C ARG A 97 -0.44 -1.53 14.43
N THR A 98 0.22 -1.03 13.40
CA THR A 98 1.30 -0.04 13.53
C THR A 98 1.60 0.61 12.19
N THR A 99 2.47 1.61 12.20
CA THR A 99 2.97 2.29 11.01
C THR A 99 4.49 2.35 11.02
N VAL A 100 5.09 2.32 9.84
CA VAL A 100 6.53 2.44 9.64
C VAL A 100 6.80 3.40 8.49
N VAL A 101 7.61 4.43 8.70
CA VAL A 101 8.14 5.23 7.60
C VAL A 101 9.21 4.41 6.90
N THR A 102 8.90 3.92 5.71
CA THR A 102 9.78 3.01 4.95
C THR A 102 10.63 3.71 3.90
N ALA A 103 10.27 4.92 3.52
CA ALA A 103 11.11 5.76 2.66
C ALA A 103 10.98 7.23 3.08
N GLU A 104 12.09 7.93 3.01
CA GLU A 104 12.17 9.36 3.27
C GLU A 104 13.20 9.99 2.33
N VAL A 105 12.82 11.08 1.69
CA VAL A 105 13.71 11.86 0.83
C VAL A 105 13.54 13.33 1.10
N VAL A 106 14.64 14.10 0.96
CA VAL A 106 14.60 15.56 1.03
C VAL A 106 14.22 16.09 -0.35
N GLY A 107 13.11 16.80 -0.44
CA GLY A 107 12.66 17.47 -1.64
C GLY A 107 13.42 18.77 -1.89
N SER A 108 13.39 19.25 -3.13
CA SER A 108 13.92 20.57 -3.47
C SER A 108 13.18 21.66 -2.68
N GLY A 109 13.95 22.62 -2.14
CA GLY A 109 13.39 23.64 -1.24
C GLY A 109 13.25 23.20 0.22
N GLY A 110 13.81 22.04 0.61
CA GLY A 110 13.84 21.56 1.99
C GLY A 110 12.58 20.83 2.47
N ALA A 111 11.57 20.66 1.61
CA ALA A 111 10.41 19.83 1.91
C ALA A 111 10.81 18.34 1.88
N SER A 112 10.45 17.56 2.91
CA SER A 112 10.66 16.13 2.90
C SER A 112 9.45 15.41 2.35
N TRP A 113 9.70 14.31 1.64
CA TRP A 113 8.69 13.37 1.20
C TRP A 113 8.87 12.06 1.96
N THR A 114 7.77 11.49 2.44
CA THR A 114 7.79 10.21 3.14
C THR A 114 6.81 9.23 2.50
N TYR A 115 7.19 7.95 2.54
CA TYR A 115 6.26 6.86 2.32
C TYR A 115 6.07 6.10 3.63
N THR A 116 4.85 6.03 4.08
CA THR A 116 4.49 5.32 5.32
C THR A 116 3.80 4.01 4.97
N THR A 117 4.34 2.91 5.46
CA THR A 117 3.70 1.61 5.37
C THR A 117 2.84 1.40 6.61
N VAL A 118 1.56 1.20 6.41
CA VAL A 118 0.57 0.93 7.46
C VAL A 118 0.37 -0.57 7.53
N ILE A 119 0.66 -1.16 8.68
CA ILE A 119 0.50 -2.60 8.92
C ILE A 119 -0.87 -2.82 9.56
N ALA A 120 -1.68 -3.64 8.90
CA ALA A 120 -3.03 -3.97 9.35
C ALA A 120 -3.29 -5.46 9.19
N ASP A 121 -4.24 -5.96 9.96
CA ASP A 121 -4.68 -7.36 9.89
C ASP A 121 -6.16 -7.43 9.50
N ALA A 122 -6.50 -8.47 8.74
CA ALA A 122 -7.85 -8.88 8.44
C ALA A 122 -8.12 -10.25 9.08
N PRO A 123 -9.38 -10.57 9.40
CA PRO A 123 -9.72 -11.84 10.06
C PRO A 123 -9.58 -13.07 9.15
N ALA A 124 -9.58 -12.85 7.85
CA ALA A 124 -9.50 -13.91 6.84
C ALA A 124 -8.94 -13.36 5.53
N LEU A 125 -8.67 -14.23 4.57
CA LEU A 125 -8.32 -13.86 3.21
C LEU A 125 -9.55 -13.24 2.53
N LEU A 126 -9.72 -11.93 2.69
CA LEU A 126 -10.89 -11.21 2.22
C LEU A 126 -10.96 -11.24 0.69
N HIS A 127 -12.19 -11.29 0.17
CA HIS A 127 -12.43 -11.11 -1.26
C HIS A 127 -12.02 -9.70 -1.68
N THR A 128 -11.32 -9.59 -2.81
CA THR A 128 -10.86 -8.32 -3.37
C THR A 128 -11.42 -8.10 -4.76
N VAL A 129 -11.61 -6.82 -5.10
CA VAL A 129 -12.07 -6.40 -6.42
C VAL A 129 -11.05 -5.40 -6.95
N PRO A 130 -10.21 -5.78 -7.93
CA PRO A 130 -9.21 -4.87 -8.47
C PRO A 130 -9.88 -3.74 -9.27
N ASN A 131 -9.35 -2.53 -9.13
CA ASN A 131 -9.68 -1.45 -10.03
C ASN A 131 -8.73 -1.45 -11.24
N ARG A 132 -8.83 -0.46 -12.14
CA ARG A 132 -8.00 -0.40 -13.35
C ARG A 132 -6.51 -0.11 -13.11
N GLU A 133 -6.11 0.29 -11.90
CA GLU A 133 -4.70 0.49 -11.53
C GLU A 133 -4.00 -0.83 -11.19
N SER A 134 -4.80 -1.89 -11.00
CA SER A 134 -4.33 -3.23 -10.66
C SER A 134 -4.60 -4.20 -11.81
N ALA A 135 -3.58 -4.90 -12.28
CA ALA A 135 -3.78 -6.05 -13.15
C ALA A 135 -4.37 -7.22 -12.35
N GLU A 136 -3.95 -7.37 -11.09
CA GLU A 136 -4.35 -8.44 -10.20
C GLU A 136 -4.13 -8.02 -8.75
N LEU A 137 -4.92 -8.59 -7.85
CA LEU A 137 -4.70 -8.57 -6.40
C LEU A 137 -4.57 -10.02 -5.95
N ARG A 138 -3.56 -10.32 -5.14
CA ARG A 138 -3.28 -11.68 -4.70
C ARG A 138 -2.86 -11.70 -3.24
N TRP A 139 -3.41 -12.66 -2.51
CA TRP A 139 -2.89 -13.04 -1.21
C TRP A 139 -1.69 -13.95 -1.42
N VAL A 140 -0.54 -13.54 -0.93
CA VAL A 140 0.74 -14.26 -1.08
C VAL A 140 1.25 -14.65 0.29
N ALA A 141 1.63 -15.91 0.45
CA ALA A 141 2.27 -16.33 1.70
C ALA A 141 3.48 -15.44 1.99
N GLU A 142 3.64 -15.03 3.24
CA GLU A 142 4.70 -14.08 3.62
C GLU A 142 6.10 -14.57 3.18
N GLU A 143 6.34 -15.86 3.26
CA GLU A 143 7.60 -16.48 2.84
C GLU A 143 7.84 -16.46 1.32
N ASP A 144 6.79 -16.26 0.51
CA ASP A 144 6.87 -16.28 -0.95
C ASP A 144 6.90 -14.87 -1.57
N VAL A 145 6.78 -13.83 -0.76
CA VAL A 145 6.70 -12.45 -1.26
C VAL A 145 7.93 -12.06 -2.07
N ASP A 146 9.11 -12.37 -1.58
CA ASP A 146 10.38 -12.02 -2.24
C ASP A 146 10.69 -12.86 -3.49
N SER A 147 9.89 -13.90 -3.78
CA SER A 147 9.98 -14.64 -5.04
C SER A 147 9.35 -13.91 -6.22
N LEU A 148 8.57 -12.86 -5.96
CA LEU A 148 7.89 -12.06 -6.98
C LEU A 148 8.75 -10.87 -7.43
N PRO A 149 8.55 -10.36 -8.66
CA PRO A 149 9.18 -9.11 -9.09
C PRO A 149 8.53 -7.93 -8.36
N LEU A 150 9.13 -7.53 -7.24
CA LEU A 150 8.59 -6.50 -6.37
C LEU A 150 8.88 -5.09 -6.90
N HIS A 151 7.96 -4.16 -6.63
CA HIS A 151 8.24 -2.74 -6.78
C HIS A 151 9.52 -2.38 -6.00
N PRO A 152 10.47 -1.62 -6.59
CA PRO A 152 11.78 -1.37 -5.96
C PRO A 152 11.71 -0.83 -4.54
N GLY A 153 10.79 0.10 -4.26
CA GLY A 153 10.62 0.66 -2.92
C GLY A 153 10.12 -0.38 -1.91
N PHE A 154 9.22 -1.27 -2.33
CA PHE A 154 8.75 -2.35 -1.48
C PHE A 154 9.83 -3.42 -1.27
N ALA A 155 10.56 -3.79 -2.32
CA ALA A 155 11.67 -4.73 -2.22
C ALA A 155 12.72 -4.24 -1.20
N ALA A 156 13.06 -2.96 -1.25
CA ALA A 156 14.04 -2.36 -0.34
C ALA A 156 13.60 -2.37 1.14
N SER A 157 12.31 -2.38 1.41
CA SER A 157 11.75 -2.31 2.77
C SER A 157 11.25 -3.65 3.30
N TRP A 158 11.13 -4.67 2.47
CA TRP A 158 10.47 -5.92 2.83
C TRP A 158 11.10 -6.63 4.05
N ASP A 159 12.42 -6.76 4.10
CA ASP A 159 13.08 -7.41 5.23
C ASP A 159 12.85 -6.67 6.54
N ARG A 160 12.92 -5.34 6.51
CA ARG A 160 12.60 -4.50 7.66
C ARG A 160 11.14 -4.67 8.10
N LEU A 161 10.22 -4.70 7.14
CA LEU A 161 8.79 -4.90 7.42
C LEU A 161 8.53 -6.26 8.07
N ARG A 162 9.19 -7.31 7.61
CA ARG A 162 9.09 -8.64 8.25
C ARG A 162 9.57 -8.64 9.70
N THR A 163 10.63 -7.92 9.99
CA THR A 163 11.12 -7.74 11.36
C THR A 163 10.08 -7.03 12.23
N VAL A 164 9.44 -5.99 11.71
CA VAL A 164 8.38 -5.28 12.42
C VAL A 164 7.15 -6.16 12.62
N THR A 165 6.69 -6.84 11.57
CA THR A 165 5.49 -7.70 11.66
C THR A 165 5.67 -8.87 12.62
N ALA A 166 6.88 -9.36 12.79
CA ALA A 166 7.17 -10.43 13.76
C ALA A 166 6.86 -10.01 15.21
N ALA A 167 6.90 -8.72 15.52
CA ALA A 167 6.53 -8.18 16.84
C ALA A 167 5.01 -8.04 17.04
N PHE A 168 4.22 -8.24 15.99
CA PHE A 168 2.76 -8.13 16.00
C PHE A 168 2.14 -9.44 15.50
N PRO A 169 1.97 -10.45 16.35
CA PRO A 169 1.30 -11.68 15.95
C PRO A 169 -0.09 -11.38 15.36
N LEU A 170 -0.51 -12.19 14.39
CA LEU A 170 -1.85 -12.09 13.82
C LEU A 170 -2.91 -12.14 14.91
N LEU A 171 -3.96 -11.34 14.75
CA LEU A 171 -5.12 -11.39 15.62
C LEU A 171 -5.85 -12.70 15.37
N VAL A 172 -6.07 -13.46 16.45
CA VAL A 172 -6.85 -14.70 16.40
C VAL A 172 -8.31 -14.31 16.61
N SER A 173 -9.18 -14.72 15.69
CA SER A 173 -10.62 -14.62 15.91
C SER A 173 -11.02 -15.70 16.90
N ASP A 174 -11.61 -15.29 18.01
CA ASP A 174 -12.26 -16.20 18.96
C ASP A 174 -13.48 -16.88 18.35
#